data_adb7a53e55e71fca5d018a077ab79112
#
_entry.id   adb7a53e55e71fca5d018a077ab79112
#
_cell.length_a   1.000
_cell.length_b   1.000
_cell.length_c   1.000
_cell.angle_alpha   90.00
_cell.angle_beta   90.00
_cell.angle_gamma   90.00
#
_symmetry.space_group_name_H-M   'P 1'
#
loop_
_entity.id
_entity.type
_entity.pdbx_description
1 polymer ?
#
loop_
_entity_poly.entity_id
_entity_poly.type
_entity_poly.pdbx_seq_one_letter_code
_entity_poly.pdbx_strand_id
1 'polypeptide(L)'
;MNEVVEKHIKKLYNLTPKNCKGFSEAQLLKAEKRLHITLPEEFRAYYLQLGATKSVNQSFNSLATPQQLYFAGDYLCFCEENQGVVMWAIRKEDLTISNPPVWGNYGSETDPDWVLETQTLSDFWLYIAIYNGVMGGLRYNANAMGGWKMEDFEVPTGAVAHIEKQYTELTSLSWEGQRTFTDADFQIVITLAIH
;
A
#
# COMPACT_ATOMS: atom_id res chain seq x y z
N MET A 1 0.43 7.68 13.18
CA MET A 1 0.85 7.51 11.78
C MET A 1 2.08 8.37 11.53
N ASN A 2 3.02 7.86 10.75
CA ASN A 2 4.19 8.63 10.33
C ASN A 2 3.74 9.91 9.61
N GLU A 3 4.13 11.09 10.13
CA GLU A 3 3.66 12.41 9.64
C GLU A 3 4.08 12.67 8.18
N VAL A 4 5.24 12.17 7.77
CA VAL A 4 5.74 12.32 6.40
C VAL A 4 4.88 11.52 5.42
N VAL A 5 4.59 10.27 5.76
CA VAL A 5 3.73 9.38 4.95
C VAL A 5 2.31 9.95 4.86
N GLU A 6 1.75 10.39 5.99
CA GLU A 6 0.43 11.04 6.02
C GLU A 6 0.37 12.25 5.06
N LYS A 7 1.36 13.13 5.18
CA LYS A 7 1.46 14.32 4.33
C LYS A 7 1.55 13.95 2.84
N HIS A 8 2.35 12.96 2.50
CA HIS A 8 2.51 12.50 1.11
C HIS A 8 1.21 11.95 0.55
N ILE A 9 0.53 11.04 1.28
CA ILE A 9 -0.75 10.49 0.85
C ILE A 9 -1.81 11.58 0.68
N LYS A 10 -1.91 12.47 1.68
CA LYS A 10 -2.88 13.59 1.61
C LYS A 10 -2.61 14.50 0.41
N LYS A 11 -1.35 14.77 0.11
CA LYS A 11 -0.97 15.62 -1.01
C LYS A 11 -1.26 14.95 -2.35
N LEU A 12 -0.84 13.69 -2.51
CA LEU A 12 -1.04 12.89 -3.73
C LEU A 12 -2.53 12.80 -4.11
N TYR A 13 -3.39 12.55 -3.13
CA TYR A 13 -4.83 12.41 -3.35
C TYR A 13 -5.63 13.71 -3.18
N ASN A 14 -4.96 14.84 -2.96
CA ASN A 14 -5.59 16.11 -2.66
C ASN A 14 -6.64 16.00 -1.53
N LEU A 15 -6.26 15.31 -0.44
CA LEU A 15 -7.16 15.09 0.68
C LEU A 15 -7.28 16.33 1.55
N THR A 16 -8.52 16.61 1.93
CA THR A 16 -8.90 17.68 2.86
C THR A 16 -9.69 17.04 4.02
N PRO A 17 -9.93 17.76 5.13
CA PRO A 17 -10.77 17.24 6.21
C PRO A 17 -12.19 16.80 5.76
N LYS A 18 -12.67 17.28 4.62
CA LYS A 18 -13.99 16.93 4.10
C LYS A 18 -14.06 15.56 3.43
N ASN A 19 -12.97 15.14 2.77
CA ASN A 19 -12.91 13.89 2.00
C ASN A 19 -11.98 12.83 2.63
N CYS A 20 -11.24 13.19 3.67
CA CYS A 20 -10.44 12.28 4.48
C CYS A 20 -11.32 11.60 5.54
N LYS A 21 -11.33 10.27 5.59
CA LYS A 21 -12.18 9.50 6.51
C LYS A 21 -11.38 8.37 7.17
N GLY A 22 -11.52 8.29 8.49
CA GLY A 22 -11.03 7.17 9.28
C GLY A 22 -12.17 6.32 9.84
N PHE A 23 -11.82 5.18 10.40
CA PHE A 23 -12.71 4.38 11.24
C PHE A 23 -12.76 4.99 12.66
N SER A 24 -13.78 4.64 13.44
CA SER A 24 -13.89 5.10 14.83
C SER A 24 -13.03 4.23 15.77
N GLU A 25 -12.62 4.81 16.88
CA GLU A 25 -11.95 4.10 17.97
C GLU A 25 -12.75 2.87 18.42
N ALA A 26 -14.06 3.00 18.54
CA ALA A 26 -14.94 1.90 18.93
C ALA A 26 -14.91 0.72 17.96
N GLN A 27 -14.74 0.98 16.65
CA GLN A 27 -14.61 -0.09 15.64
C GLN A 27 -13.29 -0.84 15.81
N LEU A 28 -12.18 -0.13 16.06
CA LEU A 28 -10.88 -0.76 16.29
C LEU A 28 -10.88 -1.58 17.59
N LEU A 29 -11.36 -1.02 18.69
CA LEU A 29 -11.48 -1.74 19.98
C LEU A 29 -12.34 -3.01 19.87
N LYS A 30 -13.41 -2.96 19.05
CA LYS A 30 -14.23 -4.14 18.78
C LYS A 30 -13.46 -5.22 18.02
N ALA A 31 -12.64 -4.82 17.03
CA ALA A 31 -11.78 -5.75 16.29
C ALA A 31 -10.71 -6.36 17.18
N GLU A 32 -10.01 -5.56 17.99
CA GLU A 32 -8.99 -6.00 18.95
C GLU A 32 -9.57 -7.02 19.95
N LYS A 33 -10.75 -6.70 20.51
CA LYS A 33 -11.45 -7.63 21.42
C LYS A 33 -11.82 -8.95 20.74
N ARG A 34 -12.30 -8.91 19.51
CA ARG A 34 -12.68 -10.11 18.72
C ARG A 34 -11.49 -10.99 18.40
N LEU A 35 -10.36 -10.36 18.07
CA LEU A 35 -9.13 -11.04 17.66
C LEU A 35 -8.20 -11.37 18.83
N HIS A 36 -8.52 -10.89 20.06
CA HIS A 36 -7.69 -11.04 21.25
C HIS A 36 -6.27 -10.47 21.08
N ILE A 37 -6.15 -9.30 20.44
CA ILE A 37 -4.88 -8.61 20.20
C ILE A 37 -4.96 -7.14 20.56
N THR A 38 -3.81 -6.48 20.58
CA THR A 38 -3.68 -5.03 20.46
C THR A 38 -3.08 -4.72 19.07
N LEU A 39 -3.71 -3.83 18.32
CA LEU A 39 -3.19 -3.41 17.03
C LEU A 39 -1.96 -2.50 17.20
N PRO A 40 -0.93 -2.62 16.32
CA PRO A 40 0.23 -1.74 16.33
C PRO A 40 -0.17 -0.26 16.29
N GLU A 41 0.64 0.60 16.88
CA GLU A 41 0.37 2.04 16.96
C GLU A 41 0.20 2.67 15.57
N GLU A 42 1.11 2.37 14.65
CA GLU A 42 1.06 2.85 13.26
C GLU A 42 -0.21 2.37 12.53
N PHE A 43 -0.63 1.10 12.76
CA PHE A 43 -1.85 0.54 12.21
C PHE A 43 -3.09 1.31 12.68
N ARG A 44 -3.20 1.50 14.00
CA ARG A 44 -4.32 2.24 14.60
C ARG A 44 -4.39 3.66 14.07
N ALA A 45 -3.25 4.34 14.03
CA ALA A 45 -3.17 5.73 13.59
C ALA A 45 -3.61 5.89 12.13
N TYR A 46 -3.19 5.00 11.22
CA TYR A 46 -3.64 5.00 9.84
C TYR A 46 -5.16 4.76 9.72
N TYR A 47 -5.65 3.73 10.40
CA TYR A 47 -7.08 3.37 10.35
C TYR A 47 -7.98 4.47 10.88
N LEU A 48 -7.58 5.16 11.95
CA LEU A 48 -8.32 6.29 12.54
C LEU A 48 -8.32 7.53 11.62
N GLN A 49 -7.31 7.71 10.81
CA GLN A 49 -7.17 8.92 9.99
C GLN A 49 -7.62 8.72 8.55
N LEU A 50 -7.19 7.63 7.90
CA LEU A 50 -7.34 7.40 6.47
C LEU A 50 -8.05 6.09 6.12
N GLY A 51 -8.18 5.14 7.05
CA GLY A 51 -8.61 3.78 6.77
C GLY A 51 -9.94 3.65 6.03
N ALA A 52 -10.87 4.59 6.21
CA ALA A 52 -12.16 4.61 5.53
C ALA A 52 -12.19 5.52 4.28
N THR A 53 -11.04 6.05 3.85
CA THR A 53 -10.92 6.89 2.65
C THR A 53 -10.87 6.00 1.41
N LYS A 54 -12.00 5.80 0.75
CA LYS A 54 -12.17 4.83 -0.34
C LYS A 54 -11.24 5.05 -1.53
N SER A 55 -11.01 6.31 -1.92
CA SER A 55 -10.11 6.63 -3.04
C SER A 55 -8.68 6.16 -2.82
N VAL A 56 -8.23 6.08 -1.55
CA VAL A 56 -6.90 5.60 -1.19
C VAL A 56 -6.89 4.08 -1.02
N ASN A 57 -7.93 3.52 -0.41
CA ASN A 57 -7.88 2.17 0.15
C ASN A 57 -8.73 1.12 -0.58
N GLN A 58 -9.49 1.51 -1.62
CA GLN A 58 -10.42 0.61 -2.32
C GLN A 58 -10.51 0.92 -3.83
N SER A 59 -9.55 1.62 -4.40
CA SER A 59 -9.58 1.98 -5.83
C SER A 59 -9.05 0.86 -6.73
N PHE A 60 -8.18 0.03 -6.22
CA PHE A 60 -7.65 -1.16 -6.86
C PHE A 60 -7.49 -2.27 -5.81
N ASN A 61 -6.45 -2.23 -4.99
CA ASN A 61 -6.33 -3.14 -3.84
C ASN A 61 -7.25 -2.70 -2.71
N SER A 62 -7.69 -3.66 -1.89
CA SER A 62 -8.71 -3.43 -0.88
C SER A 62 -8.18 -3.56 0.54
N LEU A 63 -8.17 -2.45 1.29
CA LEU A 63 -7.93 -2.47 2.71
C LEU A 63 -9.15 -3.05 3.45
N ALA A 64 -8.92 -4.03 4.31
CA ALA A 64 -9.96 -4.60 5.15
C ALA A 64 -10.52 -3.59 6.16
N THR A 65 -11.83 -3.57 6.34
CA THR A 65 -12.43 -2.84 7.47
C THR A 65 -12.05 -3.51 8.80
N PRO A 66 -12.17 -2.83 9.96
CA PRO A 66 -11.88 -3.46 11.24
C PRO A 66 -12.67 -4.77 11.49
N GLN A 67 -13.86 -4.90 10.93
CA GLN A 67 -14.68 -6.12 11.04
C GLN A 67 -14.15 -7.26 10.18
N GLN A 68 -13.45 -6.96 9.08
CA GLN A 68 -12.93 -7.93 8.13
C GLN A 68 -11.53 -8.42 8.46
N LEU A 69 -10.83 -7.80 9.41
CA LEU A 69 -9.52 -8.28 9.87
C LEU A 69 -9.64 -9.73 10.36
N TYR A 70 -8.73 -10.59 9.97
CA TYR A 70 -8.70 -12.00 10.38
C TYR A 70 -7.29 -12.55 10.41
N PHE A 71 -7.10 -13.70 11.03
CA PHE A 71 -5.85 -14.44 11.03
C PHE A 71 -5.88 -15.57 10.00
N ALA A 72 -4.85 -15.62 9.14
CA ALA A 72 -4.47 -16.78 8.35
C ALA A 72 -3.24 -17.41 9.02
N GLY A 73 -3.41 -18.47 9.79
CA GLY A 73 -2.37 -18.99 10.67
C GLY A 73 -1.89 -17.91 11.67
N ASP A 74 -0.61 -17.59 11.64
CA ASP A 74 0.00 -16.56 12.51
C ASP A 74 0.10 -15.18 11.83
N TYR A 75 -0.67 -14.92 10.78
CA TYR A 75 -0.64 -13.67 10.03
C TYR A 75 -1.97 -12.92 10.13
N LEU A 76 -1.95 -11.69 10.65
CA LEU A 76 -3.08 -10.79 10.68
C LEU A 76 -3.28 -10.16 9.30
N CYS A 77 -4.22 -10.67 8.52
CA CYS A 77 -4.54 -10.22 7.18
C CYS A 77 -5.35 -8.92 7.22
N PHE A 78 -4.92 -7.92 6.43
CA PHE A 78 -5.55 -6.60 6.45
C PHE A 78 -5.66 -5.90 5.08
N CYS A 79 -5.01 -6.42 4.05
CA CYS A 79 -5.12 -5.85 2.69
C CYS A 79 -5.07 -6.98 1.66
N GLU A 80 -5.89 -6.89 0.63
CA GLU A 80 -6.01 -7.89 -0.43
C GLU A 80 -5.81 -7.24 -1.79
N GLU A 81 -5.06 -7.92 -2.66
CA GLU A 81 -4.87 -7.52 -4.05
C GLU A 81 -6.19 -7.67 -4.81
N ASN A 82 -6.39 -6.84 -5.84
CA ASN A 82 -7.63 -6.75 -6.62
C ASN A 82 -8.16 -8.07 -7.19
N GLN A 83 -7.27 -8.97 -7.60
CA GLN A 83 -7.62 -10.29 -8.16
C GLN A 83 -7.52 -11.42 -7.11
N GLY A 84 -7.16 -11.07 -5.87
CA GLY A 84 -6.99 -12.03 -4.78
C GLY A 84 -5.74 -12.90 -4.90
N VAL A 85 -4.74 -12.45 -5.69
CA VAL A 85 -3.47 -13.19 -5.86
C VAL A 85 -2.42 -12.87 -4.81
N VAL A 86 -2.58 -11.77 -4.08
CA VAL A 86 -1.72 -11.42 -2.94
C VAL A 86 -2.57 -11.01 -1.75
N MET A 87 -2.20 -11.51 -0.57
CA MET A 87 -2.76 -11.09 0.71
C MET A 87 -1.65 -10.49 1.57
N TRP A 88 -1.82 -9.23 2.04
CA TRP A 88 -0.86 -8.59 2.93
C TRP A 88 -1.27 -8.66 4.39
N ALA A 89 -0.26 -8.94 5.22
CA ALA A 89 -0.49 -9.23 6.64
C ALA A 89 0.68 -8.78 7.53
N ILE A 90 0.43 -8.73 8.84
CA ILE A 90 1.43 -8.57 9.88
C ILE A 90 1.56 -9.91 10.62
N ARG A 91 2.78 -10.39 10.88
CA ARG A 91 2.97 -11.59 11.70
C ARG A 91 2.54 -11.31 13.14
N LYS A 92 1.96 -12.31 13.75
CA LYS A 92 1.44 -12.23 15.12
C LYS A 92 2.52 -11.82 16.13
N GLU A 93 3.74 -12.32 15.97
CA GLU A 93 4.89 -11.96 16.81
C GLU A 93 5.30 -10.49 16.68
N ASP A 94 5.03 -9.87 15.52
CA ASP A 94 5.39 -8.47 15.23
C ASP A 94 4.32 -7.47 15.70
N LEU A 95 3.15 -7.92 16.18
CA LEU A 95 2.07 -7.03 16.60
C LEU A 95 2.41 -6.11 17.77
N THR A 96 3.45 -6.43 18.54
CA THR A 96 3.95 -5.59 19.64
C THR A 96 4.89 -4.48 19.17
N ILE A 97 5.32 -4.52 17.91
CA ILE A 97 6.17 -3.48 17.28
C ILE A 97 5.26 -2.32 16.88
N SER A 98 5.63 -1.09 17.24
CA SER A 98 4.84 0.10 16.93
C SER A 98 4.61 0.29 15.43
N ASN A 99 5.63 0.01 14.61
CA ASN A 99 5.64 0.11 13.15
C ASN A 99 6.22 -1.17 12.53
N PRO A 100 5.45 -2.29 12.52
CA PRO A 100 5.96 -3.61 12.16
C PRO A 100 6.22 -3.77 10.66
N PRO A 101 6.99 -4.81 10.27
CA PRO A 101 7.09 -5.22 8.88
C PRO A 101 5.77 -5.76 8.34
N VAL A 102 5.61 -5.71 7.02
CA VAL A 102 4.47 -6.27 6.31
C VAL A 102 4.93 -7.42 5.41
N TRP A 103 4.12 -8.46 5.37
CA TRP A 103 4.36 -9.68 4.61
C TRP A 103 3.28 -9.85 3.55
N GLY A 104 3.67 -10.25 2.34
CA GLY A 104 2.76 -10.64 1.26
C GLY A 104 2.73 -12.17 1.09
N ASN A 105 1.54 -12.74 1.02
CA ASN A 105 1.36 -14.14 0.64
C ASN A 105 1.13 -14.23 -0.86
N TYR A 106 2.05 -14.82 -1.59
CA TYR A 106 2.00 -15.07 -3.04
C TYR A 106 1.62 -16.52 -3.38
N GLY A 107 1.42 -17.35 -2.36
CA GLY A 107 0.94 -18.72 -2.49
C GLY A 107 -0.59 -18.85 -2.39
N SER A 108 -1.06 -20.07 -2.19
CA SER A 108 -2.47 -20.37 -1.94
C SER A 108 -2.79 -20.40 -0.44
N GLU A 109 -4.08 -20.55 -0.10
CA GLU A 109 -4.50 -20.79 1.29
C GLU A 109 -3.93 -22.09 1.87
N THR A 110 -3.73 -23.12 1.03
CA THR A 110 -3.23 -24.44 1.45
C THR A 110 -1.72 -24.57 1.36
N ASP A 111 -1.06 -23.68 0.60
CA ASP A 111 0.40 -23.65 0.42
C ASP A 111 0.84 -22.18 0.39
N PRO A 112 0.88 -21.50 1.55
CA PRO A 112 1.20 -20.09 1.63
C PRO A 112 2.69 -19.83 1.40
N ASP A 113 2.99 -18.81 0.60
CA ASP A 113 4.34 -18.31 0.34
C ASP A 113 4.46 -16.86 0.85
N TRP A 114 4.89 -16.72 2.11
CA TRP A 114 5.02 -15.44 2.78
C TRP A 114 6.38 -14.80 2.53
N VAL A 115 6.39 -13.70 1.83
CA VAL A 115 7.58 -12.90 1.50
C VAL A 115 7.49 -11.55 2.20
N LEU A 116 8.64 -11.04 2.67
CA LEU A 116 8.71 -9.71 3.25
C LEU A 116 8.44 -8.66 2.17
N GLU A 117 7.34 -7.93 2.32
CA GLU A 117 6.91 -6.89 1.38
C GLU A 117 7.56 -5.54 1.70
N THR A 118 7.42 -5.07 2.94
CA THR A 118 8.05 -3.83 3.41
C THR A 118 8.62 -4.00 4.82
N GLN A 119 9.70 -3.27 5.10
CA GLN A 119 10.35 -3.28 6.41
C GLN A 119 9.51 -2.61 7.49
N THR A 120 8.61 -1.70 7.09
CA THR A 120 7.72 -0.99 8.00
C THR A 120 6.31 -0.89 7.43
N LEU A 121 5.34 -0.82 8.32
CA LEU A 121 3.94 -0.59 7.97
C LEU A 121 3.74 0.82 7.36
N SER A 122 4.54 1.80 7.78
CA SER A 122 4.54 3.15 7.18
C SER A 122 4.90 3.12 5.70
N ASP A 123 5.94 2.37 5.32
CA ASP A 123 6.32 2.18 3.91
C ASP A 123 5.21 1.48 3.14
N PHE A 124 4.57 0.47 3.76
CA PHE A 124 3.45 -0.22 3.14
C PHE A 124 2.25 0.72 2.87
N TRP A 125 1.91 1.62 3.81
CA TRP A 125 0.83 2.60 3.59
C TRP A 125 1.12 3.51 2.39
N LEU A 126 2.36 3.94 2.25
CA LEU A 126 2.75 4.75 1.10
C LEU A 126 2.76 3.94 -0.19
N TYR A 127 3.30 2.71 -0.15
CA TYR A 127 3.31 1.78 -1.27
C TYR A 127 1.90 1.53 -1.80
N ILE A 128 0.97 1.10 -0.93
CA ILE A 128 -0.39 0.76 -1.36
C ILE A 128 -1.18 1.99 -1.83
N ALA A 129 -0.94 3.16 -1.23
CA ALA A 129 -1.54 4.40 -1.70
C ALA A 129 -1.04 4.79 -3.10
N ILE A 130 0.26 4.68 -3.37
CA ILE A 130 0.81 4.92 -4.70
C ILE A 130 0.25 3.91 -5.70
N TYR A 131 0.30 2.61 -5.36
CA TYR A 131 -0.17 1.55 -6.24
C TYR A 131 -1.66 1.72 -6.60
N ASN A 132 -2.52 1.91 -5.61
CA ASN A 132 -3.93 2.21 -5.83
C ASN A 132 -4.13 3.50 -6.65
N GLY A 133 -3.27 4.49 -6.45
CA GLY A 133 -3.30 5.75 -7.16
C GLY A 133 -3.05 5.59 -8.65
N VAL A 134 -1.95 4.92 -9.02
CA VAL A 134 -1.58 4.72 -10.44
C VAL A 134 -2.52 3.75 -11.16
N MET A 135 -3.20 2.87 -10.41
CA MET A 135 -4.17 1.92 -10.94
C MET A 135 -5.62 2.46 -10.99
N GLY A 136 -5.83 3.77 -10.79
CA GLY A 136 -7.13 4.42 -10.99
C GLY A 136 -7.65 5.24 -9.81
N GLY A 137 -6.98 5.23 -8.66
CA GLY A 137 -7.41 6.00 -7.47
C GLY A 137 -7.21 7.52 -7.59
N LEU A 138 -6.28 7.95 -8.43
CA LEU A 138 -6.02 9.36 -8.68
C LEU A 138 -6.94 9.92 -9.77
N ARG A 139 -7.27 11.19 -9.65
CA ARG A 139 -8.10 11.91 -10.65
C ARG A 139 -7.47 11.89 -12.04
N TYR A 140 -6.16 11.97 -12.11
CA TYR A 140 -5.38 11.89 -13.34
C TYR A 140 -4.40 10.74 -13.19
N ASN A 141 -4.54 9.75 -14.03
CA ASN A 141 -3.61 8.62 -14.14
C ASN A 141 -3.46 8.25 -15.61
N ALA A 142 -2.31 7.68 -15.95
CA ALA A 142 -2.06 7.11 -17.25
C ALA A 142 -1.19 5.87 -17.06
N ASN A 143 -1.64 4.76 -17.64
CA ASN A 143 -0.89 3.51 -17.67
C ASN A 143 -0.49 3.24 -19.12
N ALA A 144 0.83 3.08 -19.36
CA ALA A 144 1.33 2.54 -20.61
C ALA A 144 1.56 1.04 -20.36
N MET A 145 0.71 0.22 -20.93
CA MET A 145 0.85 -1.23 -20.89
C MET A 145 1.17 -1.69 -22.31
N GLY A 146 2.16 -2.58 -22.44
CA GLY A 146 2.42 -3.30 -23.69
C GLY A 146 1.18 -4.07 -24.11
N GLY A 147 1.07 -4.40 -25.41
CA GLY A 147 -0.01 -5.23 -25.94
C GLY A 147 -0.06 -6.60 -25.23
N TRP A 148 -1.03 -7.43 -25.60
CA TRP A 148 -1.29 -8.76 -25.01
C TRP A 148 -0.06 -9.71 -24.98
N LYS A 149 1.02 -9.37 -25.68
CA LYS A 149 2.33 -10.01 -25.57
C LYS A 149 3.25 -9.05 -24.83
N MET A 150 3.53 -9.34 -23.57
CA MET A 150 4.47 -8.56 -22.73
C MET A 150 5.88 -8.44 -23.37
N GLU A 151 6.20 -9.31 -24.33
CA GLU A 151 7.45 -9.33 -25.07
C GLU A 151 7.67 -8.11 -25.99
N ASP A 152 6.60 -7.34 -26.30
CA ASP A 152 6.65 -6.23 -27.25
C ASP A 152 6.71 -4.84 -26.59
N PHE A 153 6.72 -4.75 -25.24
CA PHE A 153 6.76 -3.46 -24.54
C PHE A 153 8.16 -3.20 -23.97
N GLU A 154 8.94 -2.45 -24.71
CA GLU A 154 10.18 -1.85 -24.19
C GLU A 154 9.88 -0.41 -23.73
N VAL A 155 10.20 -0.10 -22.48
CA VAL A 155 10.26 1.30 -22.03
C VAL A 155 11.34 1.98 -22.87
N PRO A 156 11.03 3.08 -23.60
CA PRO A 156 12.02 3.75 -24.43
C PRO A 156 13.27 4.09 -23.61
N THR A 157 14.43 3.69 -24.08
CA THR A 157 15.72 3.82 -23.36
C THR A 157 15.97 5.24 -22.84
N GLY A 158 15.50 6.26 -23.57
CA GLY A 158 15.60 7.65 -23.15
C GLY A 158 14.60 8.06 -22.06
N ALA A 159 13.48 7.32 -21.86
CA ALA A 159 12.46 7.66 -20.89
C ALA A 159 12.93 7.40 -19.46
N VAL A 160 13.60 6.28 -19.21
CA VAL A 160 14.16 5.95 -17.89
C VAL A 160 15.17 7.01 -17.47
N ALA A 161 16.14 7.33 -18.34
CA ALA A 161 17.15 8.37 -18.08
C ALA A 161 16.52 9.76 -17.84
N HIS A 162 15.42 10.07 -18.53
CA HIS A 162 14.67 11.31 -18.31
C HIS A 162 13.99 11.35 -16.94
N ILE A 163 13.37 10.24 -16.54
CA ILE A 163 12.72 10.10 -15.23
C ILE A 163 13.76 10.22 -14.11
N GLU A 164 14.87 9.50 -14.19
CA GLU A 164 15.96 9.55 -13.21
C GLU A 164 16.55 10.95 -13.04
N LYS A 165 16.56 11.74 -14.10
CA LYS A 165 17.07 13.13 -14.07
C LYS A 165 16.09 14.11 -13.42
N GLN A 166 14.79 13.90 -13.56
CA GLN A 166 13.77 14.88 -13.17
C GLN A 166 13.04 14.52 -11.88
N TYR A 167 13.01 13.25 -11.50
CA TYR A 167 12.24 12.76 -10.37
C TYR A 167 13.16 12.07 -9.36
N THR A 168 12.72 12.05 -8.10
CA THR A 168 13.43 11.39 -7.01
C THR A 168 12.92 9.98 -6.85
N GLU A 169 13.81 9.01 -6.84
CA GLU A 169 13.44 7.61 -6.57
C GLU A 169 13.09 7.41 -5.10
N LEU A 170 11.99 6.73 -4.86
CA LEU A 170 11.59 6.26 -3.54
C LEU A 170 12.18 4.86 -3.32
N THR A 171 13.42 4.82 -2.85
CA THR A 171 14.21 3.57 -2.73
C THR A 171 13.60 2.56 -1.77
N SER A 172 12.87 3.00 -0.72
CA SER A 172 12.14 2.11 0.18
C SER A 172 10.93 1.43 -0.48
N LEU A 173 10.50 1.91 -1.67
CA LEU A 173 9.38 1.41 -2.45
C LEU A 173 9.82 0.92 -3.84
N SER A 174 11.09 0.68 -4.01
CA SER A 174 11.68 0.18 -5.26
C SER A 174 12.40 -1.14 -5.00
N TRP A 175 12.26 -2.10 -5.94
CA TRP A 175 12.92 -3.41 -5.92
C TRP A 175 13.30 -3.82 -7.34
N GLU A 176 13.92 -5.01 -7.54
CA GLU A 176 14.48 -5.45 -8.82
C GLU A 176 13.50 -5.39 -10.01
N GLY A 177 12.23 -5.70 -9.79
CA GLY A 177 11.19 -5.68 -10.85
C GLY A 177 10.39 -4.38 -10.95
N GLN A 178 10.60 -3.41 -10.04
CA GLN A 178 9.79 -2.19 -10.00
C GLN A 178 10.54 -1.03 -9.37
N ARG A 179 10.47 0.14 -10.00
CA ARG A 179 11.01 1.39 -9.45
C ARG A 179 9.93 2.44 -9.34
N THR A 180 9.94 3.17 -8.24
CA THR A 180 8.94 4.21 -7.94
C THR A 180 9.63 5.57 -7.77
N PHE A 181 9.09 6.59 -8.44
CA PHE A 181 9.62 7.95 -8.45
C PHE A 181 8.54 8.96 -8.11
N THR A 182 8.97 10.12 -7.60
CA THR A 182 8.08 11.25 -7.33
C THR A 182 8.75 12.58 -7.67
N ASP A 183 7.95 13.60 -7.94
CA ASP A 183 8.41 14.99 -8.00
C ASP A 183 8.69 15.56 -6.59
N ALA A 184 9.37 16.68 -6.52
CA ALA A 184 9.74 17.33 -5.26
C ALA A 184 8.52 17.68 -4.38
N ASP A 185 7.38 17.84 -5.01
CA ASP A 185 6.13 18.22 -4.35
C ASP A 185 5.22 17.04 -4.01
N PHE A 186 5.58 15.83 -4.38
CA PHE A 186 4.77 14.63 -4.20
C PHE A 186 3.36 14.76 -4.82
N GLN A 187 3.29 15.37 -6.00
CA GLN A 187 2.05 15.51 -6.79
C GLN A 187 2.01 14.56 -7.97
N ILE A 188 3.19 14.10 -8.39
CA ILE A 188 3.36 13.13 -9.47
C ILE A 188 4.05 11.91 -8.90
N VAL A 189 3.51 10.75 -9.18
CA VAL A 189 4.15 9.46 -8.92
C VAL A 189 4.26 8.69 -10.22
N ILE A 190 5.40 8.06 -10.42
CA ILE A 190 5.70 7.23 -11.59
C ILE A 190 6.17 5.88 -11.08
N THR A 191 5.51 4.81 -11.53
CA THR A 191 5.95 3.44 -11.27
C THR A 191 6.38 2.81 -12.58
N LEU A 192 7.61 2.32 -12.63
CA LEU A 192 8.17 1.58 -13.76
C LEU A 192 8.25 0.11 -13.37
N ALA A 193 7.53 -0.74 -14.09
CA ALA A 193 7.78 -2.19 -14.09
C ALA A 193 8.93 -2.46 -15.06
N ILE A 194 10.00 -3.05 -14.56
CA ILE A 194 11.23 -3.36 -15.34
C ILE A 194 11.32 -4.88 -15.35
N HIS A 195 11.21 -5.46 -16.54
CA HIS A 195 11.37 -6.89 -16.77
C HIS A 195 12.70 -7.19 -17.40
#